data_12b97f08049d31e0e8b3c76b6ad35666
#
_entry.id   12b97f08049d31e0e8b3c76b6ad35666
#
_cell.length_a   1.000
_cell.length_b   1.000
_cell.length_c   1.000
_cell.angle_alpha   90.00
_cell.angle_beta   90.00
_cell.angle_gamma   90.00
#
_symmetry.space_group_name_H-M   'P 1'
#
loop_
_entity.id
_entity.type
_entity.pdbx_description
1 polymer ?
#
loop_
_entity_poly.entity_id
_entity_poly.type
_entity_poly.pdbx_seq_one_letter_code
_entity_poly.pdbx_strand_id
1 'polypeptide(L)'
;MSSPTIAPGRQVSLPSRAIPLSWVLLLAILVHGSLLLMQLPNDSYDADFHKFFAAHYAAHWFNPWNEKWFTGFSQTTYPPMEQQWMALFSHIIGLNLAYSLVQLIAILLLPIGVYRYARIWVSERAASYAAIGSVLLGSLSSLVYQAGQLSTTWAAPLYLIALAYFYEWAREARFMALIKALALTMAAASAHHVTLLFASVIFAIPVMFTAIIDRKRDGLDATLGGVIIRSAVYAGLTIAGVIVVLLPYWVALMHNPIKQMPIPHGSRENFFSQWWLTVNYILVPWGALLLALPFIFYKGLKETRLRPLFFGFWFTMLFALGGTTPFPRALLGAMAGIVNAITGKNIRNPFDILTFERFCFWASLMALPIVALLAVKLIDRYGNKASFVLGTLGAATMAWAVAWPVYHPIHDAPFSTSEVVSFLNRDGHDKFRYLTLGFGSKMSEVGIYANASSVDGEYNSARLLPEMTKYGSAQLTNSKYYGTNGIESLRAVLKHADQYGLKYIFVRDPYYEPLLAFAGWRKTEVYDRGNVTLWVKDGIPPAHPTPYGTPPTAMEGILWGTLPIGSSILALVLMLLFPDRRRTRETLKFPMVESEEPLLREAR
;
A
#
# COMPACT_ATOMS: atom_id res chain seq x y z
N MET A 1 15.53 -40.66 63.64
CA MET A 1 14.86 -40.96 62.33
C MET A 1 14.45 -39.65 61.66
N SER A 2 15.28 -39.13 60.78
CA SER A 2 15.04 -37.89 60.07
C SER A 2 14.51 -38.26 58.65
N SER A 3 13.29 -37.84 58.36
CA SER A 3 12.64 -38.01 57.02
C SER A 3 13.35 -37.19 55.98
N PRO A 4 13.60 -37.70 54.80
CA PRO A 4 14.20 -36.92 53.69
C PRO A 4 13.15 -35.97 53.08
N THR A 5 13.45 -34.69 53.10
CA THR A 5 12.69 -33.64 52.41
C THR A 5 12.85 -33.82 50.88
N ILE A 6 11.78 -34.20 50.19
CA ILE A 6 11.72 -34.30 48.75
C ILE A 6 11.73 -32.87 48.19
N ALA A 7 12.80 -32.51 47.49
CA ALA A 7 12.88 -31.23 46.78
C ALA A 7 11.79 -31.19 45.67
N PRO A 8 11.07 -30.05 45.49
CA PRO A 8 10.05 -29.93 44.46
C PRO A 8 10.70 -30.07 43.10
N GLY A 9 10.24 -31.07 42.33
CA GLY A 9 10.72 -31.40 41.01
C GLY A 9 10.67 -30.16 40.11
N ARG A 10 11.79 -29.80 39.53
CA ARG A 10 11.92 -28.84 38.45
C ARG A 10 11.03 -29.32 37.30
N GLN A 11 9.87 -28.68 37.11
CA GLN A 11 9.09 -28.88 35.92
C GLN A 11 9.95 -28.46 34.72
N VAL A 12 10.51 -29.41 33.99
CA VAL A 12 11.14 -29.21 32.71
C VAL A 12 10.01 -28.81 31.77
N SER A 13 9.80 -27.50 31.57
CA SER A 13 8.91 -27.00 30.57
C SER A 13 9.43 -27.44 29.21
N LEU A 14 8.72 -28.35 28.54
CA LEU A 14 8.97 -28.70 27.17
C LEU A 14 9.05 -27.41 26.34
N PRO A 15 10.05 -27.23 25.45
CA PRO A 15 10.12 -26.05 24.61
C PRO A 15 8.82 -25.97 23.83
N SER A 16 8.03 -24.93 24.04
CA SER A 16 6.76 -24.74 23.34
C SER A 16 7.05 -24.62 21.86
N ARG A 17 6.37 -25.47 21.07
CA ARG A 17 6.56 -25.57 19.60
C ARG A 17 6.18 -24.27 18.90
N ALA A 18 6.78 -24.01 17.74
CA ALA A 18 6.32 -22.96 16.82
C ALA A 18 4.86 -23.20 16.44
N ILE A 19 4.09 -22.13 16.34
CA ILE A 19 2.70 -22.20 15.87
C ILE A 19 2.72 -22.48 14.36
N PRO A 20 2.03 -23.53 13.88
CA PRO A 20 1.94 -23.81 12.45
C PRO A 20 1.36 -22.62 11.69
N LEU A 21 1.95 -22.29 10.54
CA LEU A 21 1.50 -21.16 9.71
C LEU A 21 0.05 -21.33 9.27
N SER A 22 -0.43 -22.57 9.10
CA SER A 22 -1.84 -22.86 8.79
C SER A 22 -2.82 -22.30 9.81
N TRP A 23 -2.47 -22.31 11.11
CA TRP A 23 -3.31 -21.69 12.14
C TRP A 23 -3.31 -20.17 12.06
N VAL A 24 -2.17 -19.57 11.65
CA VAL A 24 -2.09 -18.12 11.43
C VAL A 24 -2.93 -17.71 10.22
N LEU A 25 -2.90 -18.49 9.15
CA LEU A 25 -3.75 -18.26 7.98
C LEU A 25 -5.23 -18.44 8.31
N LEU A 26 -5.58 -19.47 9.10
CA LEU A 26 -6.94 -19.64 9.58
C LEU A 26 -7.41 -18.45 10.41
N LEU A 27 -6.57 -17.94 11.31
CA LEU A 27 -6.85 -16.71 12.06
C LEU A 27 -7.11 -15.53 11.11
N ALA A 28 -6.27 -15.34 10.09
CA ALA A 28 -6.45 -14.27 9.12
C ALA A 28 -7.77 -14.41 8.33
N ILE A 29 -8.14 -15.63 7.94
CA ILE A 29 -9.43 -15.92 7.29
C ILE A 29 -10.60 -15.62 8.22
N LEU A 30 -10.55 -16.08 9.47
CA LEU A 30 -11.63 -15.86 10.42
C LEU A 30 -11.82 -14.38 10.76
N VAL A 31 -10.73 -13.66 10.91
CA VAL A 31 -10.77 -12.25 11.34
C VAL A 31 -11.04 -11.33 10.16
N HIS A 32 -10.17 -11.34 9.15
CA HIS A 32 -10.31 -10.44 8.00
C HIS A 32 -11.34 -10.96 6.98
N GLY A 33 -11.44 -12.29 6.79
CA GLY A 33 -12.40 -12.87 5.85
C GLY A 33 -13.84 -12.52 6.20
N SER A 34 -14.21 -12.50 7.50
CA SER A 34 -15.56 -12.08 7.93
C SER A 34 -15.83 -10.60 7.60
N LEU A 35 -14.86 -9.70 7.84
CA LEU A 35 -14.98 -8.28 7.53
C LEU A 35 -15.06 -8.02 6.02
N LEU A 36 -14.31 -8.81 5.23
CA LEU A 36 -14.32 -8.74 3.77
C LEU A 36 -15.63 -9.27 3.17
N LEU A 37 -16.23 -10.32 3.75
CA LEU A 37 -17.55 -10.80 3.36
C LEU A 37 -18.63 -9.77 3.66
N MET A 38 -18.48 -8.98 4.70
CA MET A 38 -19.34 -7.82 4.99
C MET A 38 -19.06 -6.63 4.05
N GLN A 39 -18.12 -6.76 3.14
CA GLN A 39 -17.72 -5.76 2.15
C GLN A 39 -17.21 -4.43 2.74
N LEU A 40 -16.75 -4.42 4.00
CA LEU A 40 -16.23 -3.21 4.66
C LEU A 40 -15.14 -2.47 3.87
N PRO A 41 -14.19 -3.12 3.15
CA PRO A 41 -13.18 -2.40 2.38
C PRO A 41 -13.76 -1.64 1.18
N ASN A 42 -14.98 -1.95 0.72
CA ASN A 42 -15.58 -1.26 -0.41
C ASN A 42 -15.87 0.23 -0.11
N ASP A 43 -15.95 0.58 1.17
CA ASP A 43 -16.13 1.97 1.64
C ASP A 43 -14.80 2.67 1.97
N SER A 44 -13.66 2.02 1.73
CA SER A 44 -12.34 2.64 1.92
C SER A 44 -12.03 3.66 0.81
N TYR A 45 -11.10 4.60 1.10
CA TYR A 45 -10.87 5.78 0.25
C TYR A 45 -10.56 5.45 -1.22
N ASP A 46 -9.59 4.56 -1.48
CA ASP A 46 -9.15 4.21 -2.84
C ASP A 46 -9.95 3.04 -3.46
N ALA A 47 -10.98 2.49 -2.79
CA ALA A 47 -11.69 1.30 -3.27
C ALA A 47 -12.30 1.50 -4.66
N ASP A 48 -13.07 2.58 -4.84
CA ASP A 48 -13.76 2.86 -6.10
C ASP A 48 -12.76 3.18 -7.22
N PHE A 49 -11.62 3.79 -6.90
CA PHE A 49 -10.51 3.99 -7.83
C PHE A 49 -9.94 2.65 -8.36
N HIS A 50 -9.64 1.70 -7.48
CA HIS A 50 -9.15 0.37 -7.89
C HIS A 50 -10.20 -0.41 -8.69
N LYS A 51 -11.46 -0.33 -8.30
CA LYS A 51 -12.57 -0.91 -9.06
C LYS A 51 -12.74 -0.29 -10.44
N PHE A 52 -12.58 1.02 -10.56
CA PHE A 52 -12.63 1.72 -11.83
C PHE A 52 -11.56 1.24 -12.82
N PHE A 53 -10.32 1.08 -12.37
CA PHE A 53 -9.24 0.52 -13.19
C PHE A 53 -9.53 -0.93 -13.58
N ALA A 54 -9.97 -1.76 -12.63
CA ALA A 54 -10.30 -3.16 -12.89
C ALA A 54 -11.47 -3.32 -13.87
N ALA A 55 -12.50 -2.49 -13.77
CA ALA A 55 -13.63 -2.50 -14.70
C ALA A 55 -13.19 -2.21 -16.14
N HIS A 56 -12.23 -1.30 -16.33
CA HIS A 56 -11.66 -1.05 -17.64
C HIS A 56 -10.88 -2.27 -18.16
N TYR A 57 -10.02 -2.91 -17.34
CA TYR A 57 -9.30 -4.13 -17.76
C TYR A 57 -10.27 -5.29 -18.06
N ALA A 58 -11.37 -5.42 -17.35
CA ALA A 58 -12.37 -6.44 -17.63
C ALA A 58 -12.99 -6.28 -19.02
N ALA A 59 -13.20 -5.04 -19.49
CA ALA A 59 -13.77 -4.75 -20.80
C ALA A 59 -12.71 -4.62 -21.90
N HIS A 60 -11.50 -4.12 -21.58
CA HIS A 60 -10.49 -3.68 -22.55
C HIS A 60 -9.08 -4.11 -22.15
N TRP A 61 -8.86 -5.39 -21.93
CA TRP A 61 -7.65 -5.97 -21.35
C TRP A 61 -6.32 -5.51 -21.99
N PHE A 62 -6.29 -5.42 -23.32
CA PHE A 62 -5.10 -5.03 -24.10
C PHE A 62 -5.15 -3.58 -24.60
N ASN A 63 -6.18 -2.82 -24.24
CA ASN A 63 -6.28 -1.41 -24.56
C ASN A 63 -6.26 -0.58 -23.27
N PRO A 64 -5.09 -0.09 -22.83
CA PRO A 64 -5.00 0.68 -21.60
C PRO A 64 -5.44 2.15 -21.75
N TRP A 65 -5.89 2.58 -22.92
CA TRP A 65 -6.48 3.91 -23.11
C TRP A 65 -7.90 3.93 -22.56
N ASN A 66 -8.16 4.81 -21.58
CA ASN A 66 -9.46 4.94 -20.95
C ASN A 66 -10.04 6.34 -21.20
N GLU A 67 -11.18 6.42 -21.89
CA GLU A 67 -11.84 7.67 -22.24
C GLU A 67 -12.75 8.24 -21.15
N LYS A 68 -12.94 7.54 -20.03
CA LYS A 68 -13.89 7.91 -18.99
C LYS A 68 -13.50 9.17 -18.20
N TRP A 69 -12.21 9.48 -18.09
CA TRP A 69 -11.70 10.65 -17.39
C TRP A 69 -10.78 11.52 -18.24
N PHE A 70 -10.70 12.82 -17.93
CA PHE A 70 -9.75 13.79 -18.49
C PHE A 70 -9.77 13.91 -20.02
N THR A 71 -10.89 13.59 -20.66
CA THR A 71 -11.00 13.48 -22.13
C THR A 71 -10.19 12.31 -22.74
N GLY A 72 -9.75 11.38 -21.92
CA GLY A 72 -8.93 10.23 -22.24
C GLY A 72 -7.56 10.26 -21.55
N PHE A 73 -7.15 9.10 -21.03
CA PHE A 73 -5.84 8.93 -20.40
C PHE A 73 -5.35 7.48 -20.52
N SER A 74 -4.04 7.27 -20.37
CA SER A 74 -3.47 5.93 -20.36
C SER A 74 -3.38 5.37 -18.94
N GLN A 75 -3.94 4.18 -18.71
CA GLN A 75 -3.78 3.44 -17.46
C GLN A 75 -2.37 2.85 -17.29
N THR A 76 -1.49 2.92 -18.29
CA THR A 76 -0.10 2.47 -18.15
C THR A 76 0.71 3.31 -17.15
N THR A 77 0.17 4.42 -16.68
CA THR A 77 0.79 5.28 -15.65
C THR A 77 0.65 4.73 -14.22
N TYR A 78 -0.06 3.61 -14.02
CA TYR A 78 -0.23 2.96 -12.71
C TYR A 78 -0.06 1.44 -12.85
N PRO A 79 0.80 0.76 -12.06
CA PRO A 79 1.01 -0.69 -12.14
C PRO A 79 -0.30 -1.46 -11.95
N PRO A 80 -0.61 -2.45 -12.82
CA PRO A 80 -1.98 -2.94 -12.95
C PRO A 80 -2.24 -4.32 -12.31
N MET A 81 -1.22 -5.00 -11.74
CA MET A 81 -1.31 -6.43 -11.44
C MET A 81 -2.53 -6.81 -10.59
N GLU A 82 -2.78 -6.10 -9.49
CA GLU A 82 -3.91 -6.39 -8.62
C GLU A 82 -5.26 -6.03 -9.26
N GLN A 83 -5.31 -4.98 -10.08
CA GLN A 83 -6.52 -4.64 -10.84
C GLN A 83 -6.77 -5.64 -11.96
N GLN A 84 -5.72 -6.21 -12.57
CA GLN A 84 -5.85 -7.31 -13.54
C GLN A 84 -6.42 -8.57 -12.88
N TRP A 85 -5.93 -8.96 -11.70
CA TRP A 85 -6.52 -10.06 -10.95
C TRP A 85 -7.98 -9.78 -10.57
N MET A 86 -8.28 -8.56 -10.14
CA MET A 86 -9.65 -8.13 -9.84
C MET A 86 -10.54 -8.22 -11.07
N ALA A 87 -10.05 -7.78 -12.24
CA ALA A 87 -10.78 -7.88 -13.50
C ALA A 87 -11.13 -9.33 -13.86
N LEU A 88 -10.17 -10.27 -13.71
CA LEU A 88 -10.44 -11.70 -13.95
C LEU A 88 -11.51 -12.25 -13.00
N PHE A 89 -11.39 -11.98 -11.72
CA PHE A 89 -12.37 -12.46 -10.75
C PHE A 89 -13.74 -11.80 -10.92
N SER A 90 -13.79 -10.54 -11.37
CA SER A 90 -15.05 -9.80 -11.55
C SER A 90 -15.98 -10.43 -12.58
N HIS A 91 -15.47 -11.16 -13.57
CA HIS A 91 -16.28 -11.92 -14.53
C HIS A 91 -17.07 -13.07 -13.89
N ILE A 92 -16.65 -13.54 -12.71
CA ILE A 92 -17.28 -14.69 -12.04
C ILE A 92 -18.14 -14.23 -10.86
N ILE A 93 -17.62 -13.31 -10.04
CA ILE A 93 -18.24 -12.94 -8.75
C ILE A 93 -18.67 -11.48 -8.65
N GLY A 94 -18.51 -10.72 -9.73
CA GLY A 94 -18.79 -9.28 -9.74
C GLY A 94 -17.67 -8.44 -9.07
N LEU A 95 -17.68 -7.15 -9.37
CA LEU A 95 -16.55 -6.26 -9.08
C LEU A 95 -16.30 -6.05 -7.57
N ASN A 96 -17.35 -5.88 -6.77
CA ASN A 96 -17.22 -5.64 -5.33
C ASN A 96 -16.66 -6.86 -4.58
N LEU A 97 -17.14 -8.08 -4.90
CA LEU A 97 -16.61 -9.30 -4.31
C LEU A 97 -15.20 -9.62 -4.82
N ALA A 98 -14.91 -9.29 -6.08
CA ALA A 98 -13.56 -9.43 -6.64
C ALA A 98 -12.55 -8.51 -5.91
N TYR A 99 -12.94 -7.28 -5.58
CA TYR A 99 -12.12 -6.38 -4.76
C TYR A 99 -11.85 -6.98 -3.37
N SER A 100 -12.89 -7.48 -2.69
CA SER A 100 -12.75 -8.14 -1.39
C SER A 100 -11.86 -9.39 -1.47
N LEU A 101 -12.00 -10.21 -2.52
CA LEU A 101 -11.17 -11.42 -2.72
C LEU A 101 -9.69 -11.06 -2.93
N VAL A 102 -9.41 -10.05 -3.74
CA VAL A 102 -8.05 -9.57 -4.01
C VAL A 102 -7.41 -9.02 -2.73
N GLN A 103 -8.17 -8.28 -1.90
CA GLN A 103 -7.72 -7.86 -0.57
C GLN A 103 -7.42 -9.07 0.35
N LEU A 104 -8.29 -10.09 0.36
CA LEU A 104 -8.08 -11.29 1.17
C LEU A 104 -6.78 -12.01 0.80
N ILE A 105 -6.50 -12.15 -0.50
CA ILE A 105 -5.26 -12.78 -0.97
C ILE A 105 -4.03 -12.00 -0.46
N ALA A 106 -4.04 -10.67 -0.56
CA ALA A 106 -2.95 -9.83 -0.03
C ALA A 106 -2.76 -10.02 1.49
N ILE A 107 -3.87 -10.06 2.25
CA ILE A 107 -3.86 -10.28 3.70
C ILE A 107 -3.34 -11.67 4.06
N LEU A 108 -3.65 -12.70 3.28
CA LEU A 108 -3.15 -14.07 3.51
C LEU A 108 -1.65 -14.22 3.14
N LEU A 109 -1.18 -13.48 2.15
CA LEU A 109 0.23 -13.44 1.79
C LEU A 109 1.09 -12.75 2.86
N LEU A 110 0.52 -11.81 3.61
CA LEU A 110 1.27 -11.00 4.59
C LEU A 110 1.89 -11.84 5.72
N PRO A 111 1.17 -12.70 6.45
CA PRO A 111 1.80 -13.54 7.50
C PRO A 111 2.82 -14.52 6.93
N ILE A 112 2.68 -14.98 5.69
CA ILE A 112 3.68 -15.80 5.00
C ILE A 112 4.96 -14.99 4.78
N GLY A 113 4.82 -13.76 4.27
CA GLY A 113 5.93 -12.84 4.02
C GLY A 113 6.64 -12.47 5.32
N VAL A 114 5.87 -12.07 6.34
CA VAL A 114 6.41 -11.71 7.66
C VAL A 114 7.11 -12.89 8.32
N TYR A 115 6.54 -14.09 8.28
CA TYR A 115 7.18 -15.29 8.83
C TYR A 115 8.54 -15.53 8.18
N ARG A 116 8.62 -15.55 6.84
CA ARG A 116 9.86 -15.77 6.11
C ARG A 116 10.89 -14.68 6.36
N TYR A 117 10.46 -13.43 6.35
CA TYR A 117 11.30 -12.28 6.64
C TYR A 117 11.83 -12.31 8.08
N ALA A 118 10.98 -12.56 9.06
CA ALA A 118 11.37 -12.64 10.47
C ALA A 118 12.40 -13.76 10.73
N ARG A 119 12.31 -14.88 10.00
CA ARG A 119 13.27 -16.00 10.08
C ARG A 119 14.72 -15.59 9.78
N ILE A 120 14.93 -14.47 9.13
CA ILE A 120 16.29 -13.93 8.92
C ILE A 120 16.95 -13.60 10.28
N TRP A 121 16.21 -13.11 11.25
CA TRP A 121 16.76 -12.61 12.52
C TRP A 121 16.42 -13.45 13.75
N VAL A 122 15.25 -14.08 13.73
CA VAL A 122 14.71 -14.73 14.93
C VAL A 122 14.40 -16.22 14.72
N SER A 123 14.17 -16.95 15.81
CA SER A 123 13.82 -18.37 15.77
C SER A 123 12.48 -18.62 15.09
N GLU A 124 12.24 -19.88 14.69
CA GLU A 124 10.97 -20.31 14.08
C GLU A 124 9.76 -19.97 14.96
N ARG A 125 9.89 -20.20 16.25
CA ARG A 125 8.85 -19.89 17.24
C ARG A 125 8.57 -18.39 17.30
N ALA A 126 9.59 -17.55 17.37
CA ALA A 126 9.40 -16.10 17.36
C ALA A 126 8.82 -15.61 16.02
N ALA A 127 9.28 -16.17 14.88
CA ALA A 127 8.74 -15.83 13.59
C ALA A 127 7.24 -16.18 13.43
N SER A 128 6.77 -17.28 14.08
CA SER A 128 5.34 -17.59 14.08
C SER A 128 4.51 -16.55 14.87
N TYR A 129 5.04 -16.00 15.96
CA TYR A 129 4.40 -14.89 16.68
C TYR A 129 4.46 -13.58 15.88
N ALA A 130 5.54 -13.31 15.15
CA ALA A 130 5.59 -12.18 14.23
C ALA A 130 4.51 -12.28 13.14
N ALA A 131 4.29 -13.47 12.59
CA ALA A 131 3.24 -13.74 11.63
C ALA A 131 1.83 -13.52 12.21
N ILE A 132 1.56 -13.98 13.45
CA ILE A 132 0.30 -13.67 14.16
C ILE A 132 0.15 -12.16 14.34
N GLY A 133 1.20 -11.49 14.79
CA GLY A 133 1.20 -10.04 14.96
C GLY A 133 0.85 -9.30 13.68
N SER A 134 1.27 -9.78 12.50
CA SER A 134 0.96 -9.13 11.22
C SER A 134 -0.53 -9.15 10.88
N VAL A 135 -1.28 -10.16 11.32
CA VAL A 135 -2.73 -10.25 11.14
C VAL A 135 -3.47 -9.21 12.00
N LEU A 136 -2.92 -8.86 13.16
CA LEU A 136 -3.56 -7.97 14.15
C LEU A 136 -3.02 -6.53 14.12
N LEU A 137 -2.26 -6.15 13.09
CA LEU A 137 -1.71 -4.79 12.98
C LEU A 137 -2.81 -3.75 12.74
N GLY A 138 -2.81 -2.70 13.56
CA GLY A 138 -3.63 -1.51 13.32
C GLY A 138 -3.29 -0.82 12.00
N SER A 139 -2.01 -0.73 11.65
CA SER A 139 -1.54 -0.16 10.40
C SER A 139 -2.01 -0.94 9.15
N LEU A 140 -2.09 -2.28 9.20
CA LEU A 140 -2.71 -3.07 8.14
C LEU A 140 -4.21 -2.74 8.01
N SER A 141 -4.92 -2.74 9.15
CA SER A 141 -6.35 -2.46 9.16
C SER A 141 -6.67 -1.06 8.67
N SER A 142 -5.86 -0.05 9.02
CA SER A 142 -5.99 1.31 8.49
C SER A 142 -5.79 1.36 6.97
N LEU A 143 -4.80 0.63 6.43
CA LEU A 143 -4.57 0.59 4.98
C LEU A 143 -5.71 -0.12 4.23
N VAL A 144 -6.28 -1.18 4.80
CA VAL A 144 -7.33 -1.98 4.14
C VAL A 144 -8.71 -1.34 4.28
N TYR A 145 -9.10 -0.96 5.50
CA TYR A 145 -10.50 -0.58 5.79
C TYR A 145 -10.73 0.93 5.80
N GLN A 146 -9.68 1.75 5.87
CA GLN A 146 -9.80 3.20 5.83
C GLN A 146 -9.26 3.77 4.52
N ALA A 147 -7.98 3.52 4.22
CA ALA A 147 -7.31 4.15 3.07
C ALA A 147 -7.55 3.41 1.73
N GLY A 148 -7.83 2.11 1.74
CA GLY A 148 -7.99 1.32 0.51
C GLY A 148 -6.70 1.11 -0.28
N GLN A 149 -5.54 1.13 0.38
CA GLN A 149 -4.20 1.06 -0.21
C GLN A 149 -3.85 -0.34 -0.73
N LEU A 150 -4.65 -0.87 -1.65
CA LEU A 150 -4.55 -2.22 -2.21
C LEU A 150 -3.14 -2.53 -2.73
N SER A 151 -2.57 -1.64 -3.53
CA SER A 151 -1.26 -1.85 -4.16
C SER A 151 -0.13 -1.97 -3.12
N THR A 152 -0.19 -1.20 -2.02
CA THR A 152 0.78 -1.29 -0.93
C THR A 152 0.65 -2.62 -0.19
N THR A 153 -0.58 -3.08 0.07
CA THR A 153 -0.85 -4.33 0.78
C THR A 153 -0.49 -5.58 -0.03
N TRP A 154 -0.48 -5.49 -1.37
CA TRP A 154 -0.01 -6.56 -2.26
C TRP A 154 1.52 -6.58 -2.42
N ALA A 155 2.12 -5.42 -2.66
CA ALA A 155 3.56 -5.34 -2.91
C ALA A 155 4.40 -5.75 -1.69
N ALA A 156 3.99 -5.36 -0.47
CA ALA A 156 4.76 -5.61 0.73
C ALA A 156 4.99 -7.11 1.02
N PRO A 157 3.98 -7.99 1.09
CA PRO A 157 4.20 -9.41 1.36
C PRO A 157 5.04 -10.10 0.29
N LEU A 158 4.81 -9.80 -0.99
CA LEU A 158 5.60 -10.37 -2.08
C LEU A 158 7.08 -10.01 -1.92
N TYR A 159 7.36 -8.75 -1.59
CA TYR A 159 8.73 -8.30 -1.40
C TYR A 159 9.37 -8.88 -0.14
N LEU A 160 8.64 -9.02 0.97
CA LEU A 160 9.16 -9.68 2.18
C LEU A 160 9.55 -11.15 1.91
N ILE A 161 8.78 -11.87 1.09
CA ILE A 161 9.13 -13.23 0.67
C ILE A 161 10.39 -13.20 -0.22
N ALA A 162 10.46 -12.25 -1.17
CA ALA A 162 11.62 -12.06 -2.04
C ALA A 162 12.90 -11.82 -1.24
N LEU A 163 12.83 -11.01 -0.18
CA LEU A 163 13.98 -10.69 0.67
C LEU A 163 14.52 -11.90 1.46
N ALA A 164 13.66 -12.83 1.85
CA ALA A 164 14.12 -14.09 2.45
C ALA A 164 14.99 -14.90 1.46
N TYR A 165 14.58 -14.96 0.18
CA TYR A 165 15.37 -15.58 -0.86
C TYR A 165 16.62 -14.77 -1.25
N PHE A 166 16.53 -13.45 -1.26
CA PHE A 166 17.69 -12.58 -1.44
C PHE A 166 18.74 -12.82 -0.36
N TYR A 167 18.35 -12.97 0.91
CA TYR A 167 19.26 -13.30 2.00
C TYR A 167 19.98 -14.65 1.75
N GLU A 168 19.25 -15.68 1.30
CA GLU A 168 19.85 -16.98 0.94
C GLU A 168 20.82 -16.84 -0.25
N TRP A 169 20.44 -16.12 -1.31
CA TRP A 169 21.32 -15.84 -2.44
C TRP A 169 22.59 -15.10 -2.03
N ALA A 170 22.47 -14.04 -1.27
CA ALA A 170 23.60 -13.21 -0.86
C ALA A 170 24.64 -14.00 -0.06
N ARG A 171 24.20 -14.94 0.80
CA ARG A 171 25.07 -15.76 1.63
C ARG A 171 25.57 -17.03 0.94
N GLU A 172 24.68 -17.76 0.29
CA GLU A 172 24.88 -19.13 -0.12
C GLU A 172 25.11 -19.31 -1.63
N ALA A 173 24.97 -18.24 -2.41
CA ALA A 173 25.05 -18.26 -3.89
C ALA A 173 24.06 -19.24 -4.55
N ARG A 174 22.91 -19.53 -3.92
CA ARG A 174 21.90 -20.45 -4.44
C ARG A 174 21.15 -19.80 -5.60
N PHE A 175 21.39 -20.29 -6.82
CA PHE A 175 20.83 -19.71 -8.04
C PHE A 175 19.28 -19.72 -8.04
N MET A 176 18.63 -20.79 -7.56
CA MET A 176 17.17 -20.85 -7.47
C MET A 176 16.60 -19.81 -6.48
N ALA A 177 17.35 -19.46 -5.43
CA ALA A 177 16.95 -18.39 -4.53
C ALA A 177 16.99 -17.02 -5.22
N LEU A 178 18.00 -16.77 -6.09
CA LEU A 178 18.04 -15.56 -6.92
C LEU A 178 16.83 -15.47 -7.85
N ILE A 179 16.52 -16.57 -8.57
CA ILE A 179 15.38 -16.58 -9.51
C ILE A 179 14.06 -16.31 -8.78
N LYS A 180 13.82 -16.97 -7.64
CA LYS A 180 12.61 -16.73 -6.83
C LYS A 180 12.56 -15.30 -6.28
N ALA A 181 13.69 -14.79 -5.78
CA ALA A 181 13.77 -13.41 -5.31
C ALA A 181 13.41 -12.41 -6.42
N LEU A 182 13.97 -12.58 -7.62
CA LEU A 182 13.69 -11.72 -8.77
C LEU A 182 12.23 -11.80 -9.21
N ALA A 183 11.67 -13.01 -9.38
CA ALA A 183 10.28 -13.18 -9.81
C ALA A 183 9.29 -12.52 -8.83
N LEU A 184 9.47 -12.73 -7.52
CA LEU A 184 8.65 -12.10 -6.48
C LEU A 184 8.84 -10.57 -6.44
N THR A 185 10.05 -10.08 -6.68
CA THR A 185 10.32 -8.64 -6.76
C THR A 185 9.65 -8.01 -7.98
N MET A 186 9.64 -8.70 -9.14
CA MET A 186 8.93 -8.24 -10.33
C MET A 186 7.41 -8.21 -10.09
N ALA A 187 6.85 -9.22 -9.44
CA ALA A 187 5.45 -9.22 -9.03
C ALA A 187 5.14 -8.07 -8.05
N ALA A 188 6.01 -7.80 -7.09
CA ALA A 188 5.85 -6.67 -6.17
C ALA A 188 5.91 -5.31 -6.90
N ALA A 189 6.80 -5.15 -7.90
CA ALA A 189 6.88 -3.95 -8.73
C ALA A 189 5.62 -3.76 -9.58
N SER A 190 5.07 -4.86 -10.11
CA SER A 190 3.85 -4.88 -10.93
C SER A 190 2.58 -4.57 -10.12
N ALA A 191 2.64 -4.77 -8.78
CA ALA A 191 1.62 -4.30 -7.87
C ALA A 191 1.84 -2.82 -7.53
N HIS A 192 3.04 -2.43 -7.10
CA HIS A 192 3.29 -1.04 -6.69
C HIS A 192 4.77 -0.66 -6.78
N HIS A 193 5.15 -0.01 -7.87
CA HIS A 193 6.54 0.44 -8.08
C HIS A 193 7.04 1.42 -7.00
N VAL A 194 6.18 2.28 -6.46
CA VAL A 194 6.54 3.21 -5.37
C VAL A 194 6.88 2.45 -4.08
N THR A 195 6.11 1.41 -3.73
CA THR A 195 6.46 0.53 -2.60
C THR A 195 7.83 -0.08 -2.82
N LEU A 196 8.10 -0.63 -4.01
CA LEU A 196 9.40 -1.23 -4.29
C LEU A 196 10.55 -0.23 -4.20
N LEU A 197 10.37 0.99 -4.70
CA LEU A 197 11.41 2.04 -4.64
C LEU A 197 11.85 2.30 -3.19
N PHE A 198 10.91 2.53 -2.28
CA PHE A 198 11.22 2.74 -0.86
C PHE A 198 11.64 1.45 -0.16
N ALA A 199 10.97 0.34 -0.44
CA ALA A 199 11.25 -0.94 0.20
C ALA A 199 12.65 -1.47 -0.17
N SER A 200 13.18 -1.18 -1.36
CA SER A 200 14.54 -1.52 -1.75
C SER A 200 15.60 -0.88 -0.82
N VAL A 201 15.36 0.35 -0.37
CA VAL A 201 16.23 1.02 0.59
C VAL A 201 15.91 0.57 2.03
N ILE A 202 14.65 0.61 2.41
CA ILE A 202 14.19 0.40 3.80
C ILE A 202 14.39 -1.05 4.25
N PHE A 203 14.03 -2.03 3.42
CA PHE A 203 14.04 -3.45 3.79
C PHE A 203 15.27 -4.20 3.25
N ALA A 204 15.71 -3.97 2.00
CA ALA A 204 16.80 -4.75 1.42
C ALA A 204 18.16 -4.40 2.01
N ILE A 205 18.41 -3.13 2.34
CA ILE A 205 19.67 -2.71 2.97
C ILE A 205 19.88 -3.42 4.32
N PRO A 206 18.92 -3.43 5.26
CA PRO A 206 19.03 -4.22 6.48
C PRO A 206 19.31 -5.72 6.24
N VAL A 207 18.65 -6.33 5.24
CA VAL A 207 18.89 -7.74 4.90
C VAL A 207 20.31 -7.95 4.38
N MET A 208 20.81 -7.06 3.52
CA MET A 208 22.19 -7.10 3.02
C MET A 208 23.21 -7.01 4.16
N PHE A 209 23.05 -6.04 5.08
CA PHE A 209 23.95 -5.93 6.23
C PHE A 209 23.87 -7.13 7.15
N THR A 210 22.70 -7.73 7.33
CA THR A 210 22.55 -8.97 8.08
C THR A 210 23.25 -10.14 7.37
N ALA A 211 23.14 -10.23 6.04
CA ALA A 211 23.87 -11.24 5.26
C ALA A 211 25.39 -11.07 5.40
N ILE A 212 25.91 -9.84 5.46
CA ILE A 212 27.33 -9.54 5.72
C ILE A 212 27.73 -10.00 7.12
N ILE A 213 26.93 -9.70 8.16
CA ILE A 213 27.18 -10.14 9.52
C ILE A 213 27.21 -11.67 9.63
N ASP A 214 26.25 -12.33 8.98
CA ASP A 214 26.06 -13.77 9.04
C ASP A 214 26.90 -14.56 7.99
N ARG A 215 27.81 -13.92 7.25
CA ARG A 215 28.53 -14.53 6.11
C ARG A 215 29.34 -15.78 6.47
N LYS A 216 29.81 -15.88 7.71
CA LYS A 216 30.58 -17.03 8.24
C LYS A 216 29.78 -17.88 9.21
N ARG A 217 28.47 -17.70 9.26
CA ARG A 217 27.60 -18.42 10.18
C ARG A 217 27.04 -19.69 9.54
N ASP A 218 26.63 -20.62 10.39
CA ASP A 218 25.96 -21.88 9.97
C ASP A 218 26.84 -22.78 9.06
N GLY A 219 28.16 -22.77 9.28
CA GLY A 219 29.11 -23.54 8.47
C GLY A 219 29.44 -22.94 7.11
N LEU A 220 28.99 -21.74 6.82
CA LEU A 220 29.35 -21.02 5.60
C LEU A 220 30.66 -20.26 5.80
N ASP A 221 31.42 -20.11 4.71
CA ASP A 221 32.60 -19.25 4.65
C ASP A 221 32.56 -18.34 3.41
N ALA A 222 31.51 -17.48 3.38
CA ALA A 222 31.36 -16.50 2.33
C ALA A 222 32.27 -15.29 2.58
N THR A 223 32.97 -14.84 1.54
CA THR A 223 33.78 -13.62 1.61
C THR A 223 32.89 -12.38 1.63
N LEU A 224 33.39 -11.28 2.24
CA LEU A 224 32.68 -10.00 2.21
C LEU A 224 32.41 -9.52 0.78
N GLY A 225 33.42 -9.59 -0.10
CA GLY A 225 33.29 -9.22 -1.51
C GLY A 225 32.24 -10.06 -2.22
N GLY A 226 32.19 -11.39 -1.94
CA GLY A 226 31.18 -12.28 -2.52
C GLY A 226 29.75 -11.89 -2.14
N VAL A 227 29.48 -11.52 -0.88
CA VAL A 227 28.15 -11.05 -0.46
C VAL A 227 27.79 -9.73 -1.13
N ILE A 228 28.74 -8.78 -1.21
CA ILE A 228 28.52 -7.48 -1.86
C ILE A 228 28.23 -7.65 -3.35
N ILE A 229 29.05 -8.45 -4.06
CA ILE A 229 28.87 -8.70 -5.50
C ILE A 229 27.51 -9.35 -5.77
N ARG A 230 27.13 -10.38 -5.00
CA ARG A 230 25.81 -11.03 -5.16
C ARG A 230 24.66 -10.07 -4.87
N SER A 231 24.81 -9.18 -3.90
CA SER A 231 23.82 -8.14 -3.63
C SER A 231 23.71 -7.14 -4.78
N ALA A 232 24.84 -6.74 -5.36
CA ALA A 232 24.88 -5.87 -6.54
C ALA A 232 24.27 -6.54 -7.78
N VAL A 233 24.52 -7.83 -7.99
CA VAL A 233 23.90 -8.63 -9.07
C VAL A 233 22.37 -8.64 -8.88
N TYR A 234 21.88 -8.95 -7.68
CA TYR A 234 20.44 -8.90 -7.41
C TYR A 234 19.84 -7.52 -7.69
N ALA A 235 20.49 -6.46 -7.21
CA ALA A 235 20.03 -5.08 -7.44
C ALA A 235 20.01 -4.70 -8.93
N GLY A 236 21.07 -5.02 -9.68
CA GLY A 236 21.15 -4.76 -11.12
C GLY A 236 20.09 -5.51 -11.91
N LEU A 237 19.89 -6.81 -11.63
CA LEU A 237 18.85 -7.62 -12.26
C LEU A 237 17.44 -7.16 -11.85
N THR A 238 17.25 -6.68 -10.62
CA THR A 238 16.00 -6.07 -10.18
C THR A 238 15.68 -4.82 -10.99
N ILE A 239 16.63 -3.90 -11.15
CA ILE A 239 16.43 -2.68 -11.95
C ILE A 239 16.07 -3.03 -13.40
N ALA A 240 16.87 -3.92 -14.03
CA ALA A 240 16.60 -4.36 -15.40
C ALA A 240 15.22 -5.02 -15.55
N GLY A 241 14.86 -5.92 -14.61
CA GLY A 241 13.57 -6.61 -14.62
C GLY A 241 12.39 -5.66 -14.42
N VAL A 242 12.50 -4.68 -13.51
CA VAL A 242 11.46 -3.65 -13.30
C VAL A 242 11.27 -2.79 -14.56
N ILE A 243 12.37 -2.42 -15.22
CA ILE A 243 12.29 -1.69 -16.50
C ILE A 243 11.52 -2.51 -17.53
N VAL A 244 11.82 -3.80 -17.66
CA VAL A 244 11.17 -4.67 -18.64
C VAL A 244 9.70 -4.89 -18.30
N VAL A 245 9.37 -5.27 -17.06
CA VAL A 245 8.00 -5.63 -16.65
C VAL A 245 7.07 -4.42 -16.70
N LEU A 246 7.59 -3.22 -16.45
CA LEU A 246 6.84 -1.96 -16.51
C LEU A 246 7.23 -1.11 -17.74
N LEU A 247 7.68 -1.72 -18.84
CA LEU A 247 8.14 -0.98 -20.03
C LEU A 247 7.13 0.05 -20.54
N PRO A 248 5.82 -0.27 -20.68
CA PRO A 248 4.83 0.72 -21.13
C PRO A 248 4.67 1.90 -20.15
N TYR A 249 4.87 1.70 -18.85
CA TYR A 249 4.86 2.79 -17.87
C TYR A 249 6.00 3.79 -18.14
N TRP A 250 7.21 3.31 -18.38
CA TRP A 250 8.35 4.18 -18.66
C TRP A 250 8.19 4.94 -19.97
N VAL A 251 7.66 4.28 -21.02
CA VAL A 251 7.35 4.91 -22.30
C VAL A 251 6.28 5.99 -22.13
N ALA A 252 5.21 5.70 -21.40
CA ALA A 252 4.16 6.68 -21.10
C ALA A 252 4.70 7.92 -20.37
N LEU A 253 5.64 7.74 -19.42
CA LEU A 253 6.30 8.86 -18.73
C LEU A 253 7.16 9.74 -19.64
N MET A 254 7.75 9.16 -20.69
CA MET A 254 8.52 9.95 -21.66
C MET A 254 7.62 10.79 -22.56
N HIS A 255 6.47 10.26 -22.98
CA HIS A 255 5.51 10.97 -23.84
C HIS A 255 4.63 11.94 -23.06
N ASN A 256 4.18 11.54 -21.88
CA ASN A 256 3.24 12.27 -21.02
C ASN A 256 3.84 12.41 -19.62
N PRO A 257 4.81 13.32 -19.40
CA PRO A 257 5.44 13.47 -18.10
C PRO A 257 4.41 13.83 -17.02
N ILE A 258 4.46 13.14 -15.90
CA ILE A 258 3.55 13.36 -14.78
C ILE A 258 3.75 14.77 -14.23
N LYS A 259 2.70 15.59 -14.30
CA LYS A 259 2.61 16.91 -13.68
C LYS A 259 1.85 16.80 -12.37
N GLN A 260 2.40 16.06 -11.42
CA GLN A 260 1.75 15.86 -10.14
C GLN A 260 1.78 17.16 -9.32
N MET A 261 0.62 17.57 -8.86
CA MET A 261 0.44 18.78 -8.06
C MET A 261 0.40 18.41 -6.58
N PRO A 262 0.85 19.31 -5.69
CA PRO A 262 0.69 19.11 -4.26
C PRO A 262 -0.78 18.91 -3.91
N ILE A 263 -1.07 17.87 -3.12
CA ILE A 263 -2.40 17.55 -2.64
C ILE A 263 -2.45 17.84 -1.14
N PRO A 264 -3.43 18.57 -0.61
CA PRO A 264 -3.61 18.65 0.84
C PRO A 264 -3.79 17.26 1.43
N HIS A 265 -3.00 16.91 2.46
CA HIS A 265 -3.07 15.58 3.07
C HIS A 265 -2.59 15.61 4.51
N GLY A 266 -3.40 15.14 5.45
CA GLY A 266 -3.12 15.19 6.88
C GLY A 266 -1.81 14.50 7.30
N SER A 267 -1.35 13.48 6.55
CA SER A 267 -0.07 12.82 6.87
C SER A 267 1.18 13.71 6.68
N ARG A 268 1.02 14.90 6.09
CA ARG A 268 2.09 15.90 5.90
C ARG A 268 2.04 17.04 6.91
N GLU A 269 1.04 17.04 7.79
CA GLU A 269 0.90 18.00 8.87
C GLU A 269 1.62 17.53 10.13
N ASN A 270 1.76 18.42 11.11
CA ASN A 270 2.20 18.04 12.45
C ASN A 270 1.07 17.27 13.15
N PHE A 271 1.30 16.01 13.46
CA PHE A 271 0.27 15.14 14.06
C PHE A 271 -0.19 15.59 15.45
N PHE A 272 0.58 16.44 16.13
CA PHE A 272 0.20 17.00 17.42
C PHE A 272 -0.55 18.34 17.31
N SER A 273 -0.73 18.87 16.10
CA SER A 273 -1.49 20.13 15.91
C SER A 273 -2.98 19.96 16.18
N GLN A 274 -3.52 18.77 15.97
CA GLN A 274 -4.92 18.43 16.19
C GLN A 274 -5.03 17.00 16.75
N TRP A 275 -5.91 16.78 17.73
CA TRP A 275 -6.04 15.49 18.41
C TRP A 275 -6.37 14.34 17.45
N TRP A 276 -7.21 14.57 16.43
CA TRP A 276 -7.61 13.55 15.47
C TRP A 276 -6.46 13.11 14.57
N LEU A 277 -5.50 14.00 14.26
CA LEU A 277 -4.27 13.64 13.53
C LEU A 277 -3.41 12.69 14.36
N THR A 278 -3.27 12.97 15.68
CA THR A 278 -2.56 12.07 16.61
C THR A 278 -3.21 10.69 16.63
N VAL A 279 -4.54 10.64 16.73
CA VAL A 279 -5.26 9.37 16.74
C VAL A 279 -5.10 8.65 15.40
N ASN A 280 -5.34 9.32 14.28
CA ASN A 280 -5.35 8.74 12.95
C ASN A 280 -3.97 8.24 12.49
N TYR A 281 -2.88 8.97 12.78
CA TYR A 281 -1.55 8.65 12.27
C TYR A 281 -0.60 8.02 13.30
N ILE A 282 -0.95 8.05 14.59
CA ILE A 282 -0.13 7.44 15.65
C ILE A 282 -0.91 6.34 16.39
N LEU A 283 -1.99 6.69 17.10
CA LEU A 283 -2.61 5.74 18.03
C LEU A 283 -3.27 4.56 17.33
N VAL A 284 -4.03 4.80 16.27
CA VAL A 284 -4.74 3.75 15.52
C VAL A 284 -3.76 2.84 14.78
N PRO A 285 -2.80 3.34 13.95
CA PRO A 285 -1.93 2.46 13.18
C PRO A 285 -0.92 1.70 14.05
N TRP A 286 -0.37 2.33 15.09
CA TRP A 286 0.61 1.69 15.97
C TRP A 286 -0.04 0.83 17.05
N GLY A 287 -1.14 1.29 17.65
CA GLY A 287 -1.88 0.56 18.70
C GLY A 287 -0.96 0.04 19.79
N ALA A 288 -1.09 -1.25 20.11
CA ALA A 288 -0.30 -1.92 21.14
C ALA A 288 1.21 -1.97 20.83
N LEU A 289 1.66 -1.75 19.60
CA LEU A 289 3.08 -1.69 19.28
C LEU A 289 3.80 -0.53 19.99
N LEU A 290 3.08 0.55 20.32
CA LEU A 290 3.64 1.67 21.10
C LEU A 290 4.20 1.20 22.46
N LEU A 291 3.54 0.23 23.09
CA LEU A 291 3.99 -0.33 24.35
C LEU A 291 5.29 -1.13 24.23
N ALA A 292 5.57 -1.65 23.04
CA ALA A 292 6.78 -2.42 22.75
C ALA A 292 7.97 -1.56 22.34
N LEU A 293 7.80 -0.25 22.06
CA LEU A 293 8.88 0.63 21.60
C LEU A 293 10.13 0.60 22.49
N PRO A 294 10.03 0.71 23.84
CA PRO A 294 11.22 0.67 24.70
C PRO A 294 12.03 -0.64 24.52
N PHE A 295 11.33 -1.77 24.35
CA PHE A 295 11.97 -3.06 24.13
C PHE A 295 12.61 -3.14 22.73
N ILE A 296 11.95 -2.60 21.70
CA ILE A 296 12.49 -2.54 20.33
C ILE A 296 13.80 -1.76 20.33
N PHE A 297 13.85 -0.59 20.95
CA PHE A 297 15.06 0.22 21.08
C PHE A 297 16.16 -0.49 21.85
N TYR A 298 15.84 -1.03 23.04
CA TYR A 298 16.81 -1.73 23.87
C TYR A 298 17.44 -2.93 23.14
N LYS A 299 16.61 -3.83 22.60
CA LYS A 299 17.09 -5.05 21.93
C LYS A 299 17.76 -4.74 20.59
N GLY A 300 17.18 -3.84 19.81
CA GLY A 300 17.73 -3.43 18.52
C GLY A 300 19.12 -2.83 18.61
N LEU A 301 19.40 -2.02 19.64
CA LEU A 301 20.73 -1.44 19.86
C LEU A 301 21.70 -2.44 20.50
N LYS A 302 21.24 -3.26 21.43
CA LYS A 302 22.09 -4.20 22.16
C LYS A 302 22.60 -5.34 21.28
N GLU A 303 21.73 -5.94 20.45
CA GLU A 303 22.06 -7.13 19.68
C GLU A 303 22.59 -6.79 18.28
N THR A 304 23.88 -7.09 18.03
CA THR A 304 24.56 -6.75 16.75
C THR A 304 23.81 -7.25 15.52
N ARG A 305 23.18 -8.43 15.61
CA ARG A 305 22.45 -9.03 14.50
C ARG A 305 21.11 -8.34 14.24
N LEU A 306 20.50 -7.74 15.25
CA LEU A 306 19.24 -6.99 15.12
C LEU A 306 19.47 -5.52 14.72
N ARG A 307 20.68 -5.00 14.85
CA ARG A 307 20.99 -3.59 14.54
C ARG A 307 20.59 -3.17 13.13
N PRO A 308 20.88 -3.94 12.05
CA PRO A 308 20.44 -3.54 10.72
C PRO A 308 18.92 -3.40 10.61
N LEU A 309 18.17 -4.36 11.16
CA LEU A 309 16.71 -4.33 11.20
C LEU A 309 16.20 -3.14 12.02
N PHE A 310 16.80 -2.89 13.19
CA PHE A 310 16.46 -1.77 14.06
C PHE A 310 16.70 -0.41 13.37
N PHE A 311 17.83 -0.23 12.68
CA PHE A 311 18.09 1.02 11.97
C PHE A 311 17.14 1.22 10.79
N GLY A 312 16.78 0.15 10.07
CA GLY A 312 15.73 0.20 9.05
C GLY A 312 14.38 0.59 9.66
N PHE A 313 13.98 -0.04 10.77
CA PHE A 313 12.78 0.33 11.52
C PHE A 313 12.79 1.80 11.93
N TRP A 314 13.86 2.26 12.57
CA TRP A 314 13.96 3.63 13.06
C TRP A 314 13.90 4.65 11.93
N PHE A 315 14.64 4.41 10.85
CA PHE A 315 14.59 5.25 9.65
C PHE A 315 13.17 5.34 9.07
N THR A 316 12.49 4.20 8.95
CA THR A 316 11.12 4.13 8.44
C THR A 316 10.12 4.80 9.38
N MET A 317 10.32 4.67 10.70
CA MET A 317 9.52 5.34 11.71
C MET A 317 9.64 6.88 11.61
N LEU A 318 10.84 7.41 11.32
CA LEU A 318 11.01 8.85 11.08
C LEU A 318 10.21 9.33 9.88
N PHE A 319 10.10 8.51 8.81
CA PHE A 319 9.19 8.79 7.70
C PHE A 319 7.73 8.69 8.11
N ALA A 320 7.36 7.69 8.92
CA ALA A 320 6.00 7.50 9.40
C ALA A 320 5.47 8.68 10.24
N LEU A 321 6.37 9.49 10.83
CA LEU A 321 6.00 10.72 11.52
C LEU A 321 5.64 11.89 10.58
N GLY A 322 5.76 11.71 9.27
CA GLY A 322 5.31 12.67 8.26
C GLY A 322 5.77 14.11 8.50
N GLY A 323 4.84 15.04 8.53
CA GLY A 323 5.12 16.45 8.78
C GLY A 323 5.37 16.82 10.25
N THR A 324 5.27 15.86 11.19
CA THR A 324 5.57 16.07 12.61
C THR A 324 7.05 16.37 12.83
N THR A 325 7.93 15.83 11.97
CA THR A 325 9.37 16.11 12.00
C THR A 325 9.84 16.70 10.68
N PRO A 326 10.91 17.53 10.68
CA PRO A 326 11.46 18.08 9.44
C PRO A 326 12.20 17.02 8.60
N PHE A 327 12.47 15.84 9.14
CA PHE A 327 13.32 14.82 8.53
C PHE A 327 12.85 14.36 7.14
N PRO A 328 11.58 13.93 6.93
CA PRO A 328 11.14 13.47 5.61
C PRO A 328 11.24 14.58 4.55
N ARG A 329 10.80 15.80 4.89
CA ARG A 329 10.84 16.95 3.98
C ARG A 329 12.27 17.33 3.61
N ALA A 330 13.16 17.36 4.58
CA ALA A 330 14.58 17.71 4.36
C ALA A 330 15.30 16.67 3.50
N LEU A 331 15.13 15.38 3.81
CA LEU A 331 15.79 14.30 3.05
C LEU A 331 15.28 14.23 1.61
N LEU A 332 13.97 14.23 1.41
CA LEU A 332 13.38 14.18 0.06
C LEU A 332 13.70 15.44 -0.75
N GLY A 333 13.75 16.61 -0.10
CA GLY A 333 14.18 17.86 -0.72
C GLY A 333 15.65 17.84 -1.15
N ALA A 334 16.52 17.30 -0.30
CA ALA A 334 17.94 17.13 -0.66
C ALA A 334 18.10 16.16 -1.84
N MET A 335 17.37 15.02 -1.86
CA MET A 335 17.38 14.09 -2.99
C MET A 335 16.91 14.76 -4.29
N ALA A 336 15.80 15.50 -4.25
CA ALA A 336 15.32 16.25 -5.41
C ALA A 336 16.33 17.29 -5.87
N GLY A 337 16.99 18.00 -4.95
CA GLY A 337 18.06 18.97 -5.23
C GLY A 337 19.24 18.34 -5.96
N ILE A 338 19.70 17.16 -5.52
CA ILE A 338 20.77 16.40 -6.18
C ILE A 338 20.36 16.00 -7.59
N VAL A 339 19.15 15.45 -7.77
CA VAL A 339 18.66 15.06 -9.11
C VAL A 339 18.55 16.29 -10.02
N ASN A 340 18.05 17.42 -9.51
CA ASN A 340 17.95 18.66 -10.27
C ASN A 340 19.34 19.17 -10.70
N ALA A 341 20.32 19.12 -9.80
CA ALA A 341 21.70 19.53 -10.11
C ALA A 341 22.34 18.64 -11.21
N ILE A 342 22.07 17.34 -11.20
CA ILE A 342 22.63 16.39 -12.19
C ILE A 342 21.90 16.47 -13.52
N THR A 343 20.56 16.61 -13.52
CA THR A 343 19.74 16.48 -14.74
C THR A 343 19.34 17.81 -15.38
N GLY A 344 19.57 18.93 -14.70
CA GLY A 344 19.07 20.26 -15.12
C GLY A 344 17.53 20.39 -15.07
N LYS A 345 16.82 19.41 -14.50
CA LYS A 345 15.36 19.43 -14.35
C LYS A 345 14.97 20.18 -13.08
N ASN A 346 13.71 20.63 -13.01
CA ASN A 346 13.15 21.25 -11.81
C ASN A 346 12.12 20.30 -11.18
N ILE A 347 12.61 19.24 -10.53
CA ILE A 347 11.78 18.28 -9.80
C ILE A 347 11.42 18.90 -8.45
N ARG A 348 10.13 18.97 -8.17
CA ARG A 348 9.61 19.43 -6.88
C ARG A 348 9.96 18.45 -5.76
N ASN A 349 9.91 18.93 -4.52
CA ASN A 349 10.13 18.08 -3.35
C ASN A 349 9.08 16.95 -3.32
N PRO A 350 9.47 15.67 -3.39
CA PRO A 350 8.52 14.55 -3.34
C PRO A 350 7.69 14.49 -2.04
N PHE A 351 8.11 15.17 -0.97
CA PHE A 351 7.34 15.29 0.26
C PHE A 351 5.91 15.82 0.00
N ASP A 352 5.76 16.75 -0.94
CA ASP A 352 4.49 17.42 -1.21
C ASP A 352 3.46 16.54 -1.93
N ILE A 353 3.87 15.35 -2.40
CA ILE A 353 3.02 14.40 -3.14
C ILE A 353 2.90 13.02 -2.48
N LEU A 354 3.83 12.66 -1.60
CA LEU A 354 3.79 11.37 -0.90
C LEU A 354 2.78 11.39 0.25
N THR A 355 2.19 10.23 0.51
CA THR A 355 1.37 9.97 1.68
C THR A 355 2.15 9.10 2.66
N PHE A 356 2.15 9.46 3.95
CA PHE A 356 3.09 8.92 4.94
C PHE A 356 2.52 7.78 5.78
N GLU A 357 1.23 7.50 5.74
CA GLU A 357 0.59 6.39 6.46
C GLU A 357 1.17 5.01 6.12
N ARG A 358 1.59 4.79 4.87
CA ARG A 358 2.22 3.53 4.45
C ARG A 358 3.56 3.25 5.13
N PHE A 359 4.28 4.30 5.53
CA PHE A 359 5.54 4.13 6.26
C PHE A 359 5.31 3.60 7.68
N CYS A 360 4.17 3.91 8.30
CA CYS A 360 3.77 3.32 9.56
C CYS A 360 3.59 1.79 9.42
N PHE A 361 2.92 1.34 8.36
CA PHE A 361 2.77 -0.08 8.06
C PHE A 361 4.12 -0.77 7.85
N TRP A 362 5.01 -0.19 7.04
CA TRP A 362 6.33 -0.76 6.82
C TRP A 362 7.19 -0.78 8.08
N ALA A 363 7.18 0.27 8.89
CA ALA A 363 7.86 0.29 10.18
C ALA A 363 7.30 -0.79 11.13
N SER A 364 5.98 -0.97 11.17
CA SER A 364 5.35 -2.02 11.96
C SER A 364 5.83 -3.41 11.52
N LEU A 365 5.93 -3.69 10.21
CA LEU A 365 6.45 -4.97 9.69
C LEU A 365 7.90 -5.22 10.12
N MET A 366 8.74 -4.18 10.15
CA MET A 366 10.14 -4.29 10.61
C MET A 366 10.23 -4.46 12.13
N ALA A 367 9.29 -3.94 12.90
CA ALA A 367 9.24 -4.10 14.34
C ALA A 367 8.85 -5.53 14.78
N LEU A 368 7.98 -6.21 13.99
CA LEU A 368 7.40 -7.50 14.36
C LEU A 368 8.43 -8.58 14.75
N PRO A 369 9.58 -8.77 14.07
CA PRO A 369 10.57 -9.76 14.50
C PRO A 369 11.10 -9.49 15.92
N ILE A 370 11.32 -8.21 16.28
CA ILE A 370 11.82 -7.82 17.60
C ILE A 370 10.71 -7.95 18.66
N VAL A 371 9.48 -7.53 18.33
CA VAL A 371 8.30 -7.66 19.20
C VAL A 371 8.00 -9.14 19.49
N ALA A 372 8.19 -10.00 18.50
CA ALA A 372 8.00 -11.44 18.69
C ALA A 372 8.98 -12.05 19.71
N LEU A 373 10.20 -11.53 19.84
CA LEU A 373 11.12 -11.92 20.92
C LEU A 373 10.57 -11.53 22.29
N LEU A 374 9.94 -10.35 22.39
CA LEU A 374 9.27 -9.94 23.63
C LEU A 374 8.08 -10.87 23.94
N ALA A 375 7.26 -11.17 22.94
CA ALA A 375 6.12 -12.07 23.09
C ALA A 375 6.56 -13.45 23.60
N VAL A 376 7.59 -14.05 22.98
CA VAL A 376 8.16 -15.34 23.44
C VAL A 376 8.63 -15.24 24.87
N LYS A 377 9.38 -14.19 25.25
CA LYS A 377 9.88 -14.01 26.61
C LYS A 377 8.75 -13.87 27.64
N LEU A 378 7.70 -13.14 27.30
CA LEU A 378 6.54 -12.98 28.19
C LEU A 378 5.75 -14.29 28.34
N ILE A 379 5.56 -15.02 27.26
CA ILE A 379 4.86 -16.31 27.27
C ILE A 379 5.67 -17.35 28.04
N ASP A 380 6.99 -17.39 27.91
CA ASP A 380 7.86 -18.30 28.66
C ASP A 380 7.82 -18.00 30.17
N ARG A 381 7.66 -16.73 30.55
CA ARG A 381 7.61 -16.31 31.94
C ARG A 381 6.23 -16.47 32.59
N TYR A 382 5.16 -16.15 31.85
CA TYR A 382 3.80 -16.02 32.39
C TYR A 382 2.78 -16.98 31.79
N GLY A 383 3.21 -17.83 30.83
CA GLY A 383 2.38 -18.87 30.22
C GLY A 383 1.14 -18.32 29.51
N ASN A 384 0.01 -19.00 29.66
CA ASN A 384 -1.26 -18.67 29.02
C ASN A 384 -1.79 -17.27 29.36
N LYS A 385 -1.46 -16.72 30.53
CA LYS A 385 -1.86 -15.35 30.92
C LYS A 385 -1.25 -14.32 29.95
N ALA A 386 0.05 -14.47 29.62
CA ALA A 386 0.70 -13.60 28.65
C ALA A 386 0.10 -13.78 27.24
N SER A 387 -0.15 -15.00 26.82
CA SER A 387 -0.79 -15.27 25.52
C SER A 387 -2.16 -14.61 25.41
N PHE A 388 -2.96 -14.69 26.47
CA PHE A 388 -4.28 -14.04 26.52
C PHE A 388 -4.16 -12.51 26.44
N VAL A 389 -3.30 -11.89 27.26
CA VAL A 389 -3.10 -10.44 27.26
C VAL A 389 -2.61 -9.94 25.91
N LEU A 390 -1.60 -10.59 25.32
CA LEU A 390 -1.06 -10.21 24.01
C LEU A 390 -2.11 -10.37 22.91
N GLY A 391 -2.88 -11.46 22.93
CA GLY A 391 -3.98 -11.67 21.99
C GLY A 391 -5.07 -10.59 22.11
N THR A 392 -5.47 -10.27 23.34
CA THR A 392 -6.46 -9.22 23.61
C THR A 392 -5.98 -7.84 23.15
N LEU A 393 -4.72 -7.48 23.44
CA LEU A 393 -4.13 -6.21 22.98
C LEU A 393 -4.08 -6.13 21.45
N GLY A 394 -3.69 -7.21 20.76
CA GLY A 394 -3.70 -7.27 19.31
C GLY A 394 -5.12 -7.14 18.74
N ALA A 395 -6.08 -7.92 19.26
CA ALA A 395 -7.48 -7.86 18.84
C ALA A 395 -8.09 -6.47 19.09
N ALA A 396 -7.82 -5.85 20.23
CA ALA A 396 -8.29 -4.51 20.55
C ALA A 396 -7.68 -3.46 19.61
N THR A 397 -6.38 -3.57 19.28
CA THR A 397 -5.72 -2.70 18.30
C THR A 397 -6.39 -2.79 16.93
N MET A 398 -6.62 -4.01 16.46
CA MET A 398 -7.28 -4.22 15.17
C MET A 398 -8.72 -3.73 15.19
N ALA A 399 -9.50 -4.08 16.22
CA ALA A 399 -10.89 -3.67 16.35
C ALA A 399 -11.03 -2.14 16.36
N TRP A 400 -10.12 -1.44 17.06
CA TRP A 400 -10.07 0.03 17.02
C TRP A 400 -9.80 0.55 15.61
N ALA A 401 -8.79 -0.01 14.92
CA ALA A 401 -8.44 0.45 13.59
C ALA A 401 -9.56 0.22 12.56
N VAL A 402 -10.32 -0.85 12.69
CA VAL A 402 -11.52 -1.13 11.87
C VAL A 402 -12.68 -0.21 12.22
N ALA A 403 -12.87 0.10 13.51
CA ALA A 403 -13.97 0.95 13.97
C ALA A 403 -13.70 2.45 13.77
N TRP A 404 -12.44 2.87 13.72
CA TRP A 404 -12.04 4.29 13.66
C TRP A 404 -12.69 5.07 12.50
N PRO A 405 -12.78 4.55 11.26
CA PRO A 405 -13.44 5.25 10.16
C PRO A 405 -14.93 5.55 10.39
N VAL A 406 -15.60 4.78 11.27
CA VAL A 406 -17.00 5.04 11.65
C VAL A 406 -17.12 6.30 12.53
N TYR A 407 -16.14 6.49 13.44
CA TYR A 407 -16.12 7.66 14.33
C TYR A 407 -15.50 8.89 13.69
N HIS A 408 -14.58 8.70 12.78
CA HIS A 408 -13.91 9.76 12.05
C HIS A 408 -13.80 9.40 10.56
N PRO A 409 -14.90 9.48 9.83
CA PRO A 409 -14.94 9.14 8.42
C PRO A 409 -14.06 10.09 7.61
N ILE A 410 -13.31 9.53 6.68
CA ILE A 410 -12.51 10.28 5.69
C ILE A 410 -13.32 10.62 4.44
N HIS A 411 -14.52 10.07 4.35
CA HIS A 411 -15.51 10.36 3.31
C HIS A 411 -16.66 11.17 3.88
N ASP A 412 -17.28 11.94 3.02
CA ASP A 412 -18.59 12.52 3.31
C ASP A 412 -19.64 11.42 3.54
N ALA A 413 -20.79 11.79 4.12
CA ALA A 413 -21.89 10.86 4.34
C ALA A 413 -22.24 10.08 3.08
N PRO A 414 -22.56 8.78 3.17
CA PRO A 414 -22.93 7.95 2.02
C PRO A 414 -24.10 8.57 1.24
N PHE A 415 -24.02 8.49 -0.08
CA PHE A 415 -25.10 8.89 -0.99
C PHE A 415 -25.14 7.95 -2.20
N SER A 416 -26.28 7.91 -2.89
CA SER A 416 -26.44 7.03 -4.06
C SER A 416 -26.07 7.74 -5.35
N THR A 417 -25.23 7.09 -6.16
CA THR A 417 -24.88 7.55 -7.52
C THR A 417 -25.83 7.01 -8.59
N SER A 418 -26.76 6.11 -8.24
CA SER A 418 -27.58 5.36 -9.19
C SER A 418 -28.46 6.24 -10.09
N GLU A 419 -29.07 7.30 -9.55
CA GLU A 419 -29.89 8.22 -10.34
C GLU A 419 -29.04 9.04 -11.31
N VAL A 420 -27.82 9.46 -10.88
CA VAL A 420 -26.84 10.16 -11.74
C VAL A 420 -26.42 9.26 -12.90
N VAL A 421 -26.10 8.00 -12.62
CA VAL A 421 -25.73 6.99 -13.64
C VAL A 421 -26.91 6.76 -14.60
N SER A 422 -28.13 6.59 -14.08
CA SER A 422 -29.34 6.39 -14.88
C SER A 422 -29.60 7.58 -15.82
N PHE A 423 -29.41 8.81 -15.33
CA PHE A 423 -29.51 10.01 -16.16
C PHE A 423 -28.49 9.99 -17.29
N LEU A 424 -27.22 9.73 -16.98
CA LEU A 424 -26.12 9.73 -17.97
C LEU A 424 -26.24 8.65 -19.04
N ASN A 425 -26.97 7.55 -18.75
CA ASN A 425 -27.12 6.41 -19.65
C ASN A 425 -28.38 6.44 -20.52
N ARG A 426 -29.23 7.47 -20.41
CA ARG A 426 -30.48 7.58 -21.16
C ARG A 426 -30.48 8.80 -22.10
N ASP A 427 -31.40 8.82 -23.04
CA ASP A 427 -31.79 9.99 -23.87
C ASP A 427 -30.62 10.63 -24.65
N GLY A 428 -29.51 9.89 -24.84
CA GLY A 428 -28.31 10.38 -25.52
C GLY A 428 -27.49 11.38 -24.69
N HIS A 429 -27.66 11.39 -23.34
CA HIS A 429 -26.86 12.24 -22.46
C HIS A 429 -25.40 11.84 -22.45
N ASP A 430 -25.08 10.59 -22.76
CA ASP A 430 -23.74 10.04 -22.94
C ASP A 430 -22.93 10.66 -24.10
N LYS A 431 -23.60 11.37 -25.00
CA LYS A 431 -22.94 12.15 -26.06
C LYS A 431 -22.21 13.40 -25.52
N PHE A 432 -22.46 13.78 -24.29
CA PHE A 432 -21.88 14.94 -23.63
C PHE A 432 -21.02 14.52 -22.45
N ARG A 433 -20.04 15.35 -22.09
CA ARG A 433 -19.27 15.12 -20.85
C ARG A 433 -19.98 15.72 -19.65
N TYR A 434 -19.65 15.15 -18.53
CA TYR A 434 -20.13 15.60 -17.21
C TYR A 434 -18.97 15.98 -16.28
N LEU A 435 -19.32 16.63 -15.19
CA LEU A 435 -18.45 16.93 -14.06
C LEU A 435 -19.22 16.64 -12.76
N THR A 436 -18.54 16.12 -11.74
CA THR A 436 -19.06 15.95 -10.40
C THR A 436 -18.37 16.92 -9.44
N LEU A 437 -19.11 17.60 -8.57
CA LEU A 437 -18.57 18.53 -7.57
C LEU A 437 -19.00 18.09 -6.18
N GLY A 438 -18.01 17.81 -5.31
CA GLY A 438 -18.23 17.32 -3.96
C GLY A 438 -18.54 15.83 -3.85
N PHE A 439 -18.21 15.02 -4.87
CA PHE A 439 -18.47 13.57 -4.89
C PHE A 439 -17.37 12.74 -4.20
N GLY A 440 -16.18 13.32 -4.00
CA GLY A 440 -15.04 12.56 -3.50
C GLY A 440 -14.74 11.32 -4.38
N SER A 441 -14.41 10.19 -3.76
CA SER A 441 -14.12 8.92 -4.47
C SER A 441 -15.32 8.35 -5.24
N LYS A 442 -16.56 8.75 -4.91
CA LYS A 442 -17.77 8.31 -5.64
C LYS A 442 -17.83 8.79 -7.09
N MET A 443 -16.99 9.75 -7.49
CA MET A 443 -16.80 10.07 -8.90
C MET A 443 -16.27 8.87 -9.72
N SER A 444 -15.47 8.00 -9.10
CA SER A 444 -14.97 6.77 -9.72
C SER A 444 -16.09 5.76 -9.94
N GLU A 445 -17.01 5.62 -8.98
CA GLU A 445 -18.19 4.76 -9.11
C GLU A 445 -19.08 5.22 -10.29
N VAL A 446 -19.33 6.54 -10.42
CA VAL A 446 -20.04 7.08 -11.60
C VAL A 446 -19.31 6.71 -12.88
N GLY A 447 -17.97 6.85 -12.92
CA GLY A 447 -17.14 6.50 -14.08
C GLY A 447 -17.19 5.02 -14.47
N ILE A 448 -17.40 4.10 -13.51
CA ILE A 448 -17.57 2.66 -13.76
C ILE A 448 -18.87 2.39 -14.53
N TYR A 449 -19.97 2.98 -14.10
CA TYR A 449 -21.32 2.59 -14.54
C TYR A 449 -21.95 3.53 -15.58
N ALA A 450 -21.46 4.78 -15.70
CA ALA A 450 -21.94 5.72 -16.72
C ALA A 450 -21.29 5.47 -18.07
N ASN A 451 -22.06 5.58 -19.16
CA ASN A 451 -21.54 5.57 -20.52
C ASN A 451 -20.83 6.88 -20.87
N ALA A 452 -21.29 8.01 -20.34
CA ALA A 452 -20.67 9.31 -20.51
C ALA A 452 -19.25 9.37 -19.91
N SER A 453 -18.42 10.27 -20.44
CA SER A 453 -17.09 10.57 -19.92
C SER A 453 -17.07 11.87 -19.09
N SER A 454 -16.15 11.95 -18.14
CA SER A 454 -15.96 13.11 -17.28
C SER A 454 -14.74 13.94 -17.72
N VAL A 455 -14.81 15.25 -17.49
CA VAL A 455 -13.63 16.13 -17.64
C VAL A 455 -12.67 16.03 -16.46
N ASP A 456 -13.10 15.47 -15.34
CA ASP A 456 -12.29 15.23 -14.12
C ASP A 456 -12.10 13.75 -13.86
N GLY A 457 -11.21 13.41 -12.94
CA GLY A 457 -10.92 12.05 -12.50
C GLY A 457 -10.12 12.02 -11.21
N GLU A 458 -10.15 10.88 -10.54
CA GLU A 458 -9.49 10.73 -9.24
C GLU A 458 -7.97 10.56 -9.36
N TYR A 459 -7.48 10.09 -10.50
CA TYR A 459 -6.07 9.72 -10.65
C TYR A 459 -5.15 10.92 -10.95
N ASN A 460 -4.37 11.33 -9.96
CA ASN A 460 -3.52 12.53 -10.00
C ASN A 460 -2.51 12.55 -11.16
N SER A 461 -1.87 11.41 -11.42
CA SER A 461 -0.77 11.32 -12.38
C SER A 461 -1.22 11.43 -13.83
N ALA A 462 -2.51 11.23 -14.11
CA ALA A 462 -3.07 11.28 -15.45
C ALA A 462 -3.71 12.64 -15.81
N ARG A 463 -3.69 13.61 -14.90
CA ARG A 463 -4.27 14.95 -15.13
C ARG A 463 -3.38 15.77 -16.03
N LEU A 464 -3.69 15.78 -17.30
CA LEU A 464 -2.93 16.51 -18.33
C LEU A 464 -3.66 17.74 -18.87
N LEU A 465 -4.95 17.96 -18.50
CA LEU A 465 -5.71 19.13 -18.96
C LEU A 465 -5.02 20.43 -18.53
N PRO A 466 -4.82 21.40 -19.46
CA PRO A 466 -4.07 22.62 -19.20
C PRO A 466 -4.58 23.40 -17.98
N GLU A 467 -5.89 23.48 -17.80
CA GLU A 467 -6.54 24.17 -16.70
C GLU A 467 -6.19 23.53 -15.36
N MET A 468 -6.12 22.19 -15.29
CA MET A 468 -5.80 21.46 -14.08
C MET A 468 -4.32 21.53 -13.73
N THR A 469 -3.44 21.65 -14.73
CA THR A 469 -1.98 21.68 -14.51
C THR A 469 -1.44 23.09 -14.32
N LYS A 470 -2.06 24.08 -14.95
CA LYS A 470 -1.63 25.50 -14.90
C LYS A 470 -1.76 26.10 -13.50
N TYR A 471 -2.90 25.86 -12.85
CA TYR A 471 -3.22 26.49 -11.58
C TYR A 471 -2.89 25.61 -10.35
N GLY A 472 -2.32 24.43 -10.58
CA GLY A 472 -1.94 23.55 -9.49
C GLY A 472 -3.11 22.84 -8.81
N SER A 473 -4.26 22.73 -9.47
CA SER A 473 -5.37 21.93 -8.99
C SER A 473 -5.09 20.44 -9.13
N ALA A 474 -5.47 19.67 -8.12
CA ALA A 474 -5.40 18.21 -8.17
C ALA A 474 -6.70 17.59 -8.71
N GLN A 475 -7.85 18.09 -8.27
CA GLN A 475 -9.18 17.62 -8.68
C GLN A 475 -10.15 18.78 -8.78
N LEU A 476 -11.04 18.73 -9.75
CA LEU A 476 -12.13 19.72 -9.85
C LEU A 476 -13.24 19.42 -8.84
N THR A 477 -13.55 18.16 -8.62
CA THR A 477 -14.59 17.72 -7.68
C THR A 477 -14.40 18.27 -6.27
N ASN A 478 -13.14 18.48 -5.85
CA ASN A 478 -12.74 18.98 -4.54
C ASN A 478 -11.99 20.33 -4.61
N SER A 479 -12.20 21.10 -5.66
CA SER A 479 -11.44 22.33 -5.96
C SER A 479 -11.39 23.35 -4.83
N LYS A 480 -12.43 23.44 -3.99
CA LYS A 480 -12.46 24.35 -2.82
C LYS A 480 -11.31 24.11 -1.83
N TYR A 481 -10.85 22.88 -1.69
CA TYR A 481 -9.77 22.50 -0.75
C TYR A 481 -8.37 22.90 -1.24
N TYR A 482 -8.24 23.27 -2.52
CA TYR A 482 -7.00 23.76 -3.11
C TYR A 482 -6.92 25.31 -3.16
N GLY A 483 -7.84 25.99 -2.46
CA GLY A 483 -7.88 27.43 -2.36
C GLY A 483 -8.11 28.12 -3.71
N THR A 484 -7.54 29.30 -3.89
CA THR A 484 -7.69 30.11 -5.11
C THR A 484 -7.32 29.35 -6.37
N ASN A 485 -6.21 28.59 -6.35
CA ASN A 485 -5.76 27.83 -7.51
C ASN A 485 -6.76 26.75 -7.94
N GLY A 486 -7.39 26.06 -6.99
CA GLY A 486 -8.44 25.09 -7.28
C GLY A 486 -9.67 25.72 -7.91
N ILE A 487 -10.13 26.82 -7.36
CA ILE A 487 -11.28 27.54 -7.88
C ILE A 487 -11.00 28.13 -9.27
N GLU A 488 -9.80 28.67 -9.50
CA GLU A 488 -9.42 29.19 -10.82
C GLU A 488 -9.32 28.06 -11.87
N SER A 489 -8.85 26.86 -11.50
CA SER A 489 -8.90 25.69 -12.38
C SER A 489 -10.34 25.33 -12.78
N LEU A 490 -11.26 25.29 -11.80
CA LEU A 490 -12.68 25.02 -12.05
C LEU A 490 -13.29 26.09 -12.96
N ARG A 491 -13.05 27.37 -12.67
CA ARG A 491 -13.54 28.50 -13.51
C ARG A 491 -13.03 28.42 -14.95
N ALA A 492 -11.76 28.04 -15.13
CA ALA A 492 -11.17 27.89 -16.44
C ALA A 492 -11.84 26.75 -17.24
N VAL A 493 -12.09 25.59 -16.62
CA VAL A 493 -12.82 24.49 -17.26
C VAL A 493 -14.25 24.88 -17.59
N LEU A 494 -14.96 25.57 -16.68
CA LEU A 494 -16.33 26.06 -16.94
C LEU A 494 -16.39 27.06 -18.10
N LYS A 495 -15.35 27.90 -18.26
CA LYS A 495 -15.24 28.84 -19.39
C LYS A 495 -15.07 28.12 -20.73
N HIS A 496 -14.37 26.99 -20.74
CA HIS A 496 -14.11 26.18 -21.95
C HIS A 496 -15.05 24.96 -22.05
N ALA A 497 -16.24 25.03 -21.44
CA ALA A 497 -17.20 23.93 -21.40
C ALA A 497 -17.61 23.44 -22.81
N ASP A 498 -17.71 24.33 -23.78
CA ASP A 498 -17.99 24.04 -25.18
C ASP A 498 -16.89 23.21 -25.86
N GLN A 499 -15.62 23.53 -25.59
CA GLN A 499 -14.47 22.78 -26.11
C GLN A 499 -14.42 21.35 -25.61
N TYR A 500 -14.87 21.13 -24.36
CA TYR A 500 -14.93 19.82 -23.75
C TYR A 500 -16.23 19.07 -24.00
N GLY A 501 -17.26 19.72 -24.58
CA GLY A 501 -18.60 19.13 -24.62
C GLY A 501 -19.19 18.92 -23.20
N LEU A 502 -18.79 19.75 -22.23
CA LEU A 502 -19.21 19.66 -20.85
C LEU A 502 -20.60 20.29 -20.69
N LYS A 503 -21.64 19.48 -20.63
CA LYS A 503 -23.04 19.91 -20.57
C LYS A 503 -23.70 19.72 -19.21
N TYR A 504 -23.26 18.72 -18.44
CA TYR A 504 -23.89 18.30 -17.19
C TYR A 504 -22.94 18.43 -16.02
N ILE A 505 -23.39 19.07 -14.94
CA ILE A 505 -22.62 19.13 -13.68
C ILE A 505 -23.52 18.65 -12.55
N PHE A 506 -23.06 17.62 -11.85
CA PHE A 506 -23.73 17.08 -10.66
C PHE A 506 -23.05 17.66 -9.43
N VAL A 507 -23.81 18.32 -8.57
CA VAL A 507 -23.30 19.03 -7.42
C VAL A 507 -23.89 18.43 -6.15
N ARG A 508 -23.03 17.95 -5.28
CA ARG A 508 -23.36 17.52 -3.94
C ARG A 508 -23.02 18.59 -2.89
N ASP A 509 -21.97 19.37 -3.15
CA ASP A 509 -21.51 20.42 -2.24
C ASP A 509 -22.07 21.79 -2.66
N PRO A 510 -23.02 22.35 -1.89
CA PRO A 510 -23.65 23.63 -2.22
C PRO A 510 -22.69 24.81 -2.39
N TYR A 511 -21.44 24.69 -1.88
CA TYR A 511 -20.39 25.69 -2.05
C TYR A 511 -20.19 26.10 -3.52
N TYR A 512 -20.39 25.18 -4.46
CA TYR A 512 -20.17 25.42 -5.89
C TYR A 512 -21.36 26.04 -6.61
N GLU A 513 -22.57 26.02 -6.05
CA GLU A 513 -23.78 26.48 -6.72
C GLU A 513 -23.70 27.96 -7.17
N PRO A 514 -23.23 28.93 -6.35
CA PRO A 514 -23.09 30.29 -6.79
C PRO A 514 -22.14 30.47 -7.98
N LEU A 515 -21.01 29.70 -7.99
CA LEU A 515 -20.05 29.76 -9.07
C LEU A 515 -20.67 29.29 -10.40
N LEU A 516 -21.48 28.23 -10.35
CA LEU A 516 -22.16 27.69 -11.53
C LEU A 516 -23.21 28.66 -12.07
N ALA A 517 -24.00 29.27 -11.19
CA ALA A 517 -24.99 30.27 -11.59
C ALA A 517 -24.31 31.46 -12.29
N PHE A 518 -23.21 31.99 -11.75
CA PHE A 518 -22.43 33.07 -12.38
C PHE A 518 -21.80 32.65 -13.70
N ALA A 519 -21.45 31.38 -13.88
CA ALA A 519 -20.89 30.84 -15.12
C ALA A 519 -21.96 30.50 -16.18
N GLY A 520 -23.25 30.85 -15.92
CA GLY A 520 -24.35 30.67 -16.86
C GLY A 520 -24.91 29.25 -16.91
N TRP A 521 -24.74 28.48 -15.83
CA TRP A 521 -25.36 27.16 -15.67
C TRP A 521 -26.71 27.31 -14.98
N ARG A 522 -27.67 26.44 -15.32
CA ARG A 522 -29.02 26.44 -14.79
C ARG A 522 -29.29 25.17 -14.00
N LYS A 523 -29.75 25.29 -12.76
CA LYS A 523 -30.20 24.16 -11.92
C LYS A 523 -31.50 23.61 -12.48
N THR A 524 -31.57 22.29 -12.74
CA THR A 524 -32.71 21.66 -13.41
C THR A 524 -33.39 20.58 -12.60
N GLU A 525 -32.62 19.66 -12.02
CA GLU A 525 -33.14 18.48 -11.35
C GLU A 525 -32.41 18.25 -10.02
N VAL A 526 -33.02 17.39 -9.19
CA VAL A 526 -32.50 17.03 -7.87
C VAL A 526 -32.60 15.50 -7.73
N TYR A 527 -31.53 14.89 -7.27
CA TYR A 527 -31.38 13.45 -7.12
C TYR A 527 -31.05 13.07 -5.68
N ASP A 528 -31.14 11.79 -5.36
CA ASP A 528 -30.81 11.21 -4.06
C ASP A 528 -31.45 12.00 -2.90
N ARG A 529 -32.77 12.21 -2.97
CA ARG A 529 -33.56 12.90 -1.92
C ARG A 529 -33.06 14.32 -1.57
N GLY A 530 -32.43 15.00 -2.52
CA GLY A 530 -31.94 16.35 -2.32
C GLY A 530 -30.42 16.47 -2.13
N ASN A 531 -29.70 15.34 -2.05
CA ASN A 531 -28.26 15.35 -1.84
C ASN A 531 -27.45 15.76 -3.08
N VAL A 532 -28.00 15.58 -4.28
CA VAL A 532 -27.32 15.89 -5.55
C VAL A 532 -28.22 16.76 -6.41
N THR A 533 -27.66 17.85 -6.95
CA THR A 533 -28.36 18.75 -7.88
C THR A 533 -27.73 18.68 -9.26
N LEU A 534 -28.56 18.65 -10.30
CA LEU A 534 -28.11 18.72 -11.69
C LEU A 534 -28.11 20.17 -12.20
N TRP A 535 -27.00 20.57 -12.77
CA TRP A 535 -26.82 21.84 -13.47
C TRP A 535 -26.54 21.58 -14.93
N VAL A 536 -27.24 22.30 -15.82
CA VAL A 536 -27.17 22.15 -17.28
C VAL A 536 -26.81 23.48 -17.91
N LYS A 537 -26.00 23.42 -18.95
CA LYS A 537 -25.70 24.57 -19.82
C LYS A 537 -26.18 24.29 -21.24
N ASP A 538 -27.00 25.20 -21.75
CA ASP A 538 -27.54 25.11 -23.10
C ASP A 538 -26.47 25.51 -24.16
N GLY A 539 -26.65 25.06 -25.39
CA GLY A 539 -25.75 25.40 -26.50
C GLY A 539 -24.41 24.65 -26.53
N ILE A 540 -24.19 23.72 -25.60
CA ILE A 540 -22.96 22.91 -25.59
C ILE A 540 -23.03 21.85 -26.72
N PRO A 541 -22.00 21.75 -27.57
CA PRO A 541 -21.95 20.71 -28.62
C PRO A 541 -21.65 19.33 -27.99
N PRO A 542 -21.97 18.22 -28.68
CA PRO A 542 -21.55 16.90 -28.29
C PRO A 542 -20.04 16.80 -28.08
N ALA A 543 -19.63 15.94 -27.15
CA ALA A 543 -18.22 15.70 -26.86
C ALA A 543 -17.50 15.13 -28.10
N HIS A 544 -16.31 15.62 -28.36
CA HIS A 544 -15.40 15.09 -29.37
C HIS A 544 -14.06 14.73 -28.76
N PRO A 545 -13.29 13.83 -29.38
CA PRO A 545 -11.95 13.50 -28.89
C PRO A 545 -11.06 14.74 -28.80
N THR A 546 -10.55 15.03 -27.63
CA THR A 546 -9.58 16.09 -27.35
C THR A 546 -8.43 15.52 -26.56
N PRO A 547 -7.58 14.69 -27.17
CA PRO A 547 -6.54 14.01 -26.43
C PRO A 547 -5.46 15.01 -26.02
N TYR A 548 -5.33 15.24 -24.72
CA TYR A 548 -4.18 15.93 -24.12
C TYR A 548 -3.05 14.96 -23.75
N GLY A 549 -3.23 13.67 -24.04
CA GLY A 549 -2.24 12.61 -23.88
C GLY A 549 -2.07 11.82 -25.17
N THR A 550 -1.01 11.03 -25.24
CA THR A 550 -0.75 10.11 -26.35
C THR A 550 -1.29 8.73 -26.01
N PRO A 551 -2.25 8.19 -26.79
CA PRO A 551 -2.71 6.82 -26.62
C PRO A 551 -1.54 5.83 -26.77
N PRO A 552 -1.50 4.76 -25.95
CA PRO A 552 -0.52 3.70 -26.11
C PRO A 552 -0.67 2.97 -27.44
N THR A 553 0.44 2.49 -27.99
CA THR A 553 0.43 1.62 -29.17
C THR A 553 -0.16 0.25 -28.84
N ALA A 554 -0.58 -0.50 -29.87
CA ALA A 554 -1.07 -1.87 -29.68
C ALA A 554 -0.03 -2.79 -29.01
N MET A 555 1.26 -2.61 -29.31
CA MET A 555 2.34 -3.36 -28.67
C MET A 555 2.45 -3.02 -27.18
N GLU A 556 2.38 -1.76 -26.81
CA GLU A 556 2.37 -1.34 -25.39
C GLU A 556 1.16 -1.93 -24.66
N GLY A 557 0.00 -1.97 -25.30
CA GLY A 557 -1.19 -2.63 -24.74
C GLY A 557 -1.00 -4.12 -24.49
N ILE A 558 -0.40 -4.86 -25.45
CA ILE A 558 -0.09 -6.29 -25.28
C ILE A 558 0.91 -6.49 -24.14
N LEU A 559 1.99 -5.73 -24.12
CA LEU A 559 2.99 -5.83 -23.04
C LEU A 559 2.39 -5.51 -21.66
N TRP A 560 1.53 -4.50 -21.60
CA TRP A 560 0.87 -4.11 -20.36
C TRP A 560 -0.16 -5.14 -19.88
N GLY A 561 -0.89 -5.75 -20.80
CA GLY A 561 -1.84 -6.82 -20.50
C GLY A 561 -1.18 -8.16 -20.13
N THR A 562 0.14 -8.35 -20.40
CA THR A 562 0.80 -9.64 -20.22
C THR A 562 1.90 -9.62 -19.16
N LEU A 563 2.81 -8.64 -19.17
CA LEU A 563 4.01 -8.66 -18.32
C LEU A 563 3.69 -8.50 -16.82
N PRO A 564 2.86 -7.55 -16.38
CA PRO A 564 2.57 -7.37 -14.96
C PRO A 564 1.91 -8.61 -14.33
N ILE A 565 0.80 -9.09 -14.89
CA ILE A 565 0.13 -10.28 -14.36
C ILE A 565 0.99 -11.54 -14.54
N GLY A 566 1.69 -11.66 -15.69
CA GLY A 566 2.61 -12.76 -15.98
C GLY A 566 3.73 -12.88 -14.94
N SER A 567 4.22 -11.77 -14.42
CA SER A 567 5.23 -11.74 -13.35
C SER A 567 4.72 -12.43 -12.07
N SER A 568 3.47 -12.17 -11.69
CA SER A 568 2.85 -12.80 -10.51
C SER A 568 2.57 -14.29 -10.74
N ILE A 569 2.12 -14.65 -11.93
CA ILE A 569 1.92 -16.08 -12.31
C ILE A 569 3.26 -16.81 -12.29
N LEU A 570 4.32 -16.23 -12.86
CA LEU A 570 5.66 -16.81 -12.84
C LEU A 570 6.16 -17.00 -11.40
N ALA A 571 5.99 -16.00 -10.55
CA ALA A 571 6.36 -16.10 -9.14
C ALA A 571 5.61 -17.25 -8.45
N LEU A 572 4.29 -17.37 -8.65
CA LEU A 572 3.47 -18.45 -8.11
C LEU A 572 3.95 -19.83 -8.62
N VAL A 573 4.16 -19.98 -9.92
CA VAL A 573 4.61 -21.23 -10.54
C VAL A 573 5.96 -21.65 -9.97
N LEU A 574 6.94 -20.72 -9.84
CA LEU A 574 8.24 -21.02 -9.25
C LEU A 574 8.14 -21.44 -7.78
N MET A 575 7.24 -20.85 -7.02
CA MET A 575 7.03 -21.23 -5.63
C MET A 575 6.39 -22.61 -5.47
N LEU A 576 5.47 -22.99 -6.37
CA LEU A 576 4.77 -24.28 -6.34
C LEU A 576 5.63 -25.42 -6.90
N LEU A 577 6.30 -25.22 -8.05
CA LEU A 577 7.07 -26.28 -8.71
C LEU A 577 8.44 -26.54 -8.09
N PHE A 578 9.01 -25.53 -7.44
CA PHE A 578 10.31 -25.65 -6.78
C PHE A 578 10.18 -25.38 -5.28
N PRO A 579 9.43 -26.20 -4.52
CA PRO A 579 9.27 -26.00 -3.09
C PRO A 579 10.63 -26.02 -2.39
N ASP A 580 10.76 -25.27 -1.33
CA ASP A 580 11.99 -25.28 -0.54
C ASP A 580 12.17 -26.68 0.06
N ARG A 581 13.29 -27.33 -0.24
CA ARG A 581 13.63 -28.62 0.38
C ARG A 581 13.64 -28.40 1.88
N ARG A 582 12.87 -29.19 2.63
CA ARG A 582 12.93 -29.19 4.10
C ARG A 582 14.38 -29.46 4.46
N ARG A 583 15.10 -28.44 4.93
CA ARG A 583 16.37 -28.66 5.59
C ARG A 583 16.08 -29.58 6.77
N THR A 584 16.66 -30.79 6.76
CA THR A 584 16.62 -31.70 7.89
C THR A 584 17.08 -30.91 9.10
N ARG A 585 16.37 -31.05 10.22
CA ARG A 585 16.53 -30.29 11.48
C ARG A 585 17.98 -30.18 12.00
N GLU A 586 18.91 -30.93 11.46
CA GLU A 586 20.31 -30.98 11.89
C GLU A 586 21.20 -29.83 11.40
N THR A 587 20.84 -29.11 10.33
CA THR A 587 21.73 -28.08 9.74
C THR A 587 21.40 -26.64 10.17
N LEU A 588 20.29 -26.40 10.83
CA LEU A 588 19.97 -25.10 11.44
C LEU A 588 20.05 -25.21 12.96
N LYS A 589 21.21 -25.51 13.49
CA LYS A 589 21.53 -25.14 14.87
C LYS A 589 21.58 -23.61 14.91
N PHE A 590 20.43 -22.98 15.12
CA PHE A 590 20.45 -21.62 15.66
C PHE A 590 21.16 -21.76 17.01
N PRO A 591 22.29 -21.09 17.27
CA PRO A 591 22.74 -20.96 18.63
C PRO A 591 21.54 -20.32 19.33
N MET A 592 20.96 -21.04 20.27
CA MET A 592 20.12 -20.42 21.27
C MET A 592 20.91 -19.21 21.72
N VAL A 593 20.30 -18.03 21.69
CA VAL A 593 20.80 -16.91 22.47
C VAL A 593 21.00 -17.55 23.85
N GLU A 594 22.25 -17.76 24.22
CA GLU A 594 22.57 -18.29 25.56
C GLU A 594 21.76 -17.44 26.49
N SER A 595 20.89 -18.10 27.24
CA SER A 595 20.20 -17.48 28.36
C SER A 595 21.31 -16.95 29.24
N GLU A 596 21.63 -15.64 29.07
CA GLU A 596 22.52 -14.97 30.00
C GLU A 596 22.03 -15.25 31.41
N GLU A 597 22.89 -15.85 32.15
CA GLU A 597 22.83 -15.99 33.57
C GLU A 597 22.50 -14.66 34.28
N PRO A 598 22.03 -14.69 35.47
CA PRO A 598 21.03 -13.83 36.04
C PRO A 598 21.61 -12.49 36.50
N LEU A 599 21.18 -11.40 35.87
CA LEU A 599 21.27 -10.04 36.43
C LEU A 599 20.39 -9.82 37.68
N LEU A 600 20.00 -10.89 38.38
CA LEU A 600 19.15 -10.83 39.57
C LEU A 600 19.87 -11.29 40.85
N ARG A 601 21.24 -11.35 40.89
CA ARG A 601 21.97 -11.62 42.12
C ARG A 601 22.47 -10.38 42.86
N GLU A 602 22.32 -9.18 42.32
CA GLU A 602 22.79 -7.94 42.99
C GLU A 602 21.68 -7.02 43.53
N ALA A 603 20.47 -7.52 43.69
CA ALA A 603 19.40 -6.79 44.37
C ALA A 603 18.76 -7.69 45.48
N ARG A 604 19.58 -8.10 46.41
CA ARG A 604 19.16 -8.50 47.77
C ARG A 604 20.11 -7.90 48.80
#